data_f83b36279a238865f4fb71cd5062814b
#
_entry.id   f83b36279a238865f4fb71cd5062814b
#
_cell.length_a   1.000
_cell.length_b   1.000
_cell.length_c   1.000
_cell.angle_alpha   90.00
_cell.angle_beta   90.00
_cell.angle_gamma   90.00
#
_symmetry.space_group_name_H-M   'P 1'
#
loop_
_entity.id
_entity.type
_entity.pdbx_description
1 polymer ?
#
loop_
_entity_poly.entity_id
_entity_poly.type
_entity_poly.pdbx_seq_one_letter_code
_entity_poly.pdbx_strand_id
1 'polypeptide(L)'
;LVVSTGCRTNYFGNDGLSQRTMALKNTAEALFNRNQILESFEKAQNTSNLETRKRLMTFVIVGGGATGIELSGALAEMKKFVLPQDYPDLDMNLMRIILVDGAPRLLSAFSEKSSEEVANYLLKRDVEIITSVQVTNYENGTMTLSDNSTLETMNVFWVAGVRANSIEGLAEEAYGPGNRLLVDLYNCVQGYNNIFAIGDTALMISKEYPKGHPQVVQPAIQQARNLIQNLDRKERGLEMQPFVYHNKGSMATIGRNHAVVE
;
A
#
# COMPACT_ATOMS: atom_id res chain seq x y z
N LEU A 1 -23.99 8.08 14.59
CA LEU A 1 -22.60 7.64 14.63
C LEU A 1 -21.97 7.73 13.23
N VAL A 2 -20.76 8.26 13.12
CA VAL A 2 -20.00 8.27 11.87
C VAL A 2 -18.72 7.45 12.05
N VAL A 3 -18.53 6.45 11.17
CA VAL A 3 -17.38 5.57 11.15
C VAL A 3 -16.39 6.05 10.10
N SER A 4 -15.17 6.42 10.52
CA SER A 4 -14.08 6.87 9.64
C SER A 4 -12.72 6.35 10.10
N THR A 5 -12.69 5.08 10.53
CA THR A 5 -11.52 4.44 11.15
C THR A 5 -10.40 4.09 10.16
N GLY A 6 -10.63 4.31 8.87
CA GLY A 6 -9.64 4.04 7.83
C GLY A 6 -9.33 2.56 7.65
N CYS A 7 -8.13 2.28 7.20
CA CYS A 7 -7.67 0.93 6.87
C CYS A 7 -6.28 0.65 7.44
N ARG A 8 -5.95 -0.63 7.50
CA ARG A 8 -4.65 -1.18 7.88
C ARG A 8 -4.10 -2.06 6.75
N THR A 9 -2.85 -2.43 6.85
CA THR A 9 -2.20 -3.37 5.92
C THR A 9 -2.94 -4.70 5.88
N ASN A 10 -3.12 -5.24 4.67
CA ASN A 10 -3.75 -6.51 4.42
C ASN A 10 -2.70 -7.59 4.18
N TYR A 11 -2.68 -8.61 5.01
CA TYR A 11 -1.79 -9.77 4.88
C TYR A 11 -2.49 -11.00 4.28
N PHE A 12 -3.72 -10.83 3.76
CA PHE A 12 -4.51 -11.85 3.05
C PHE A 12 -4.69 -13.16 3.87
N GLY A 13 -4.84 -13.03 5.18
CA GLY A 13 -5.04 -14.16 6.10
C GLY A 13 -3.75 -14.82 6.59
N ASN A 14 -2.58 -14.35 6.17
CA ASN A 14 -1.30 -14.84 6.68
C ASN A 14 -0.79 -13.93 7.81
N ASP A 15 -1.28 -14.15 9.03
CA ASP A 15 -0.90 -13.34 10.19
C ASP A 15 0.59 -13.45 10.56
N GLY A 16 1.24 -14.56 10.20
CA GLY A 16 2.69 -14.74 10.39
C GLY A 16 3.53 -13.72 9.61
N LEU A 17 3.07 -13.25 8.47
CA LEU A 17 3.76 -12.21 7.70
C LEU A 17 3.73 -10.85 8.41
N SER A 18 2.67 -10.55 9.16
CA SER A 18 2.56 -9.27 9.88
C SER A 18 3.64 -9.07 10.95
N GLN A 19 4.13 -10.18 11.52
CA GLN A 19 5.18 -10.15 12.56
C GLN A 19 6.59 -10.15 11.99
N ARG A 20 6.75 -10.50 10.70
CA ARG A 20 8.06 -10.72 10.07
C ARG A 20 8.36 -9.74 8.94
N THR A 21 7.41 -8.88 8.60
CA THR A 21 7.56 -7.89 7.52
C THR A 21 7.23 -6.48 8.01
N MET A 22 7.71 -5.50 7.30
CA MET A 22 7.52 -4.08 7.60
C MET A 22 6.34 -3.53 6.81
N ALA A 23 5.31 -3.05 7.49
CA ALA A 23 4.22 -2.31 6.87
C ALA A 23 4.62 -0.84 6.61
N LEU A 24 3.89 -0.15 5.72
CA LEU A 24 4.08 1.28 5.47
C LEU A 24 2.72 1.95 5.24
N LYS A 25 2.01 2.23 6.33
CA LYS A 25 0.68 2.87 6.28
C LYS A 25 0.60 4.17 7.06
N ASN A 26 1.49 4.38 8.02
CA ASN A 26 1.49 5.55 8.89
C ASN A 26 2.91 6.05 9.18
N THR A 27 3.02 7.23 9.80
CA THR A 27 4.31 7.87 10.10
C THR A 27 5.17 7.05 11.06
N ALA A 28 4.58 6.37 12.03
CA ALA A 28 5.33 5.55 12.98
C ALA A 28 6.02 4.37 12.26
N GLU A 29 5.29 3.70 11.37
CA GLU A 29 5.85 2.65 10.52
C GLU A 29 6.93 3.19 9.58
N ALA A 30 6.75 4.37 9.00
CA ALA A 30 7.76 4.99 8.14
C ALA A 30 9.06 5.29 8.90
N LEU A 31 8.97 5.80 10.14
CA LEU A 31 10.12 6.03 10.99
C LEU A 31 10.81 4.73 11.42
N PHE A 32 10.02 3.71 11.76
CA PHE A 32 10.53 2.38 12.06
C PHE A 32 11.27 1.79 10.86
N ASN A 33 10.67 1.82 9.66
CA ASN A 33 11.26 1.31 8.43
C ASN A 33 12.57 2.01 8.08
N ARG A 34 12.62 3.35 8.22
CA ARG A 34 13.88 4.11 8.04
C ARG A 34 14.97 3.58 8.96
N ASN A 35 14.66 3.39 10.24
CA ASN A 35 15.64 2.91 11.22
C ASN A 35 16.09 1.47 10.90
N GLN A 36 15.17 0.59 10.46
CA GLN A 36 15.51 -0.78 10.05
C GLN A 36 16.41 -0.81 8.81
N ILE A 37 16.20 0.08 7.84
CA ILE A 37 17.08 0.22 6.69
C ILE A 37 18.49 0.58 7.15
N LEU A 38 18.65 1.61 7.96
CA LEU A 38 19.96 2.04 8.48
C LEU A 38 20.63 0.94 9.33
N GLU A 39 19.88 0.30 10.21
CA GLU A 39 20.37 -0.82 11.03
C GLU A 39 20.86 -1.99 10.18
N SER A 40 20.21 -2.26 9.04
CA SER A 40 20.67 -3.30 8.09
C SER A 40 22.02 -2.94 7.47
N PHE A 41 22.28 -1.68 7.14
CA PHE A 41 23.58 -1.23 6.63
C PHE A 41 24.64 -1.26 7.72
N GLU A 42 24.34 -0.84 8.95
CA GLU A 42 25.25 -0.96 10.11
C GLU A 42 25.68 -2.43 10.33
N LYS A 43 24.72 -3.36 10.30
CA LYS A 43 24.99 -4.80 10.40
C LYS A 43 25.79 -5.32 9.22
N ALA A 44 25.50 -4.86 8.01
CA ALA A 44 26.21 -5.27 6.79
C ALA A 44 27.67 -4.81 6.80
N GLN A 45 27.97 -3.65 7.34
CA GLN A 45 29.33 -3.13 7.52
C GLN A 45 30.12 -3.97 8.53
N ASN A 46 29.48 -4.39 9.61
CA ASN A 46 30.11 -5.11 10.70
C ASN A 46 30.20 -6.63 10.53
N THR A 47 29.64 -7.20 9.46
CA THR A 47 29.75 -8.64 9.18
C THR A 47 30.85 -8.96 8.16
N SER A 48 31.65 -9.99 8.44
CA SER A 48 32.59 -10.56 7.48
C SER A 48 31.98 -11.61 6.55
N ASN A 49 30.78 -12.12 6.88
CA ASN A 49 30.10 -13.13 6.09
C ASN A 49 29.40 -12.48 4.88
N LEU A 50 29.87 -12.78 3.67
CA LEU A 50 29.36 -12.21 2.43
C LEU A 50 27.86 -12.54 2.18
N GLU A 51 27.42 -13.75 2.48
CA GLU A 51 26.02 -14.14 2.27
C GLU A 51 25.09 -13.42 3.25
N THR A 52 25.49 -13.28 4.51
CA THR A 52 24.76 -12.47 5.49
C THR A 52 24.70 -10.99 5.04
N ARG A 53 25.82 -10.44 4.53
CA ARG A 53 25.87 -9.07 4.00
C ARG A 53 24.90 -8.87 2.84
N LYS A 54 24.89 -9.78 1.86
CA LYS A 54 23.95 -9.75 0.74
C LYS A 54 22.49 -9.75 1.21
N ARG A 55 22.14 -10.63 2.16
CA ARG A 55 20.77 -10.70 2.72
C ARG A 55 20.37 -9.41 3.44
N LEU A 56 21.28 -8.78 4.18
CA LEU A 56 21.08 -7.49 4.85
C LEU A 56 20.94 -6.33 3.85
N MET A 57 21.59 -6.41 2.70
CA MET A 57 21.53 -5.39 1.64
C MET A 57 20.49 -5.72 0.55
N THR A 58 19.69 -6.76 0.71
CA THR A 58 18.57 -7.07 -0.19
C THR A 58 17.25 -6.57 0.43
N PHE A 59 16.54 -5.72 -0.30
CA PHE A 59 15.27 -5.11 0.09
C PHE A 59 14.17 -5.61 -0.85
N VAL A 60 13.20 -6.34 -0.32
CA VAL A 60 12.06 -6.84 -1.09
C VAL A 60 10.82 -6.03 -0.73
N ILE A 61 10.20 -5.42 -1.74
CA ILE A 61 8.96 -4.69 -1.62
C ILE A 61 7.84 -5.55 -2.22
N VAL A 62 6.82 -5.87 -1.42
CA VAL A 62 5.68 -6.68 -1.85
C VAL A 62 4.49 -5.76 -2.08
N GLY A 63 4.09 -5.62 -3.35
CA GLY A 63 3.00 -4.78 -3.81
C GLY A 63 3.43 -3.70 -4.78
N GLY A 64 3.08 -3.83 -6.05
CA GLY A 64 3.40 -2.92 -7.17
C GLY A 64 2.40 -1.78 -7.36
N GLY A 65 1.65 -1.40 -6.31
CA GLY A 65 0.84 -0.19 -6.28
C GLY A 65 1.68 1.06 -6.04
N ALA A 66 1.02 2.23 -5.91
CA ALA A 66 1.71 3.52 -5.74
C ALA A 66 2.74 3.50 -4.60
N THR A 67 2.38 3.00 -3.41
CA THR A 67 3.28 2.95 -2.26
C THR A 67 4.55 2.11 -2.53
N GLY A 68 4.40 0.94 -3.18
CA GLY A 68 5.57 0.10 -3.49
C GLY A 68 6.51 0.74 -4.51
N ILE A 69 5.95 1.42 -5.49
CA ILE A 69 6.71 2.16 -6.51
C ILE A 69 7.45 3.35 -5.88
N GLU A 70 6.76 4.12 -5.04
CA GLU A 70 7.36 5.26 -4.32
C GLU A 70 8.50 4.81 -3.42
N LEU A 71 8.31 3.72 -2.67
CA LEU A 71 9.35 3.15 -1.82
C LEU A 71 10.54 2.60 -2.62
N SER A 72 10.26 1.88 -3.72
CA SER A 72 11.31 1.35 -4.61
C SER A 72 12.14 2.49 -5.21
N GLY A 73 11.49 3.56 -5.66
CA GLY A 73 12.16 4.77 -6.16
C GLY A 73 13.01 5.45 -5.10
N ALA A 74 12.49 5.58 -3.87
CA ALA A 74 13.23 6.18 -2.75
C ALA A 74 14.46 5.35 -2.37
N LEU A 75 14.36 4.01 -2.30
CA LEU A 75 15.49 3.13 -2.04
C LEU A 75 16.54 3.19 -3.14
N ALA A 76 16.11 3.27 -4.41
CA ALA A 76 17.03 3.42 -5.55
C ALA A 76 17.79 4.75 -5.50
N GLU A 77 17.14 5.83 -5.07
CA GLU A 77 17.83 7.11 -4.85
C GLU A 77 18.79 7.07 -3.66
N MET A 78 18.40 6.41 -2.56
CA MET A 78 19.29 6.18 -1.42
C MET A 78 20.53 5.39 -1.85
N LYS A 79 20.36 4.29 -2.60
CA LYS A 79 21.46 3.48 -3.16
C LYS A 79 22.45 4.34 -3.96
N LYS A 80 21.94 5.27 -4.74
CA LYS A 80 22.76 6.08 -5.65
C LYS A 80 23.41 7.29 -4.99
N PHE A 81 22.70 7.99 -4.11
CA PHE A 81 23.10 9.32 -3.69
C PHE A 81 23.42 9.48 -2.19
N VAL A 82 22.90 8.60 -1.34
CA VAL A 82 23.02 8.75 0.11
C VAL A 82 23.94 7.67 0.70
N LEU A 83 23.60 6.42 0.52
CA LEU A 83 24.28 5.29 1.13
C LEU A 83 25.78 5.18 0.80
N PRO A 84 26.26 5.51 -0.42
CA PRO A 84 27.71 5.51 -0.71
C PRO A 84 28.49 6.54 0.10
N GLN A 85 27.84 7.62 0.54
CA GLN A 85 28.49 8.66 1.37
C GLN A 85 28.53 8.25 2.84
N ASP A 86 27.46 7.62 3.32
CA ASP A 86 27.31 7.22 4.72
C ASP A 86 28.07 5.90 5.02
N TYR A 87 28.21 5.01 4.01
CA TYR A 87 28.83 3.70 4.10
C TYR A 87 29.86 3.47 2.98
N PRO A 88 30.97 4.23 2.96
CA PRO A 88 31.94 4.20 1.86
C PRO A 88 32.68 2.86 1.70
N ASP A 89 32.74 2.03 2.77
CA ASP A 89 33.39 0.73 2.78
C ASP A 89 32.49 -0.41 2.28
N LEU A 90 31.20 -0.15 2.05
CA LEU A 90 30.27 -1.13 1.51
C LEU A 90 30.20 -1.08 -0.01
N ASP A 91 30.32 -2.23 -0.65
CA ASP A 91 30.06 -2.36 -2.10
C ASP A 91 28.54 -2.24 -2.37
N MET A 92 28.09 -1.09 -2.87
CA MET A 92 26.69 -0.84 -3.20
C MET A 92 26.16 -1.69 -4.36
N ASN A 93 27.02 -2.40 -5.11
CA ASN A 93 26.55 -3.38 -6.10
C ASN A 93 25.93 -4.62 -5.42
N LEU A 94 26.22 -4.87 -4.15
CA LEU A 94 25.56 -5.92 -3.37
C LEU A 94 24.14 -5.55 -2.96
N MET A 95 23.78 -4.25 -2.99
CA MET A 95 22.43 -3.82 -2.65
C MET A 95 21.47 -4.16 -3.79
N ARG A 96 20.46 -4.97 -3.47
CA ARG A 96 19.37 -5.33 -4.37
C ARG A 96 18.06 -4.72 -3.88
N ILE A 97 17.28 -4.22 -4.81
CA ILE A 97 15.93 -3.70 -4.58
C ILE A 97 15.00 -4.49 -5.50
N ILE A 98 14.08 -5.26 -4.92
CA ILE A 98 13.23 -6.19 -5.65
C ILE A 98 11.78 -5.82 -5.37
N LEU A 99 11.02 -5.48 -6.40
CA LEU A 99 9.59 -5.20 -6.34
C LEU A 99 8.81 -6.40 -6.84
N VAL A 100 8.02 -7.03 -5.97
CA VAL A 100 7.20 -8.22 -6.26
C VAL A 100 5.73 -7.85 -6.29
N ASP A 101 4.99 -8.23 -7.33
CA ASP A 101 3.55 -8.04 -7.42
C ASP A 101 2.83 -9.26 -7.99
N GLY A 102 1.65 -9.59 -7.42
CA GLY A 102 0.78 -10.65 -7.94
C GLY A 102 0.06 -10.30 -9.24
N ALA A 103 -0.07 -9.02 -9.56
CA ALA A 103 -0.64 -8.55 -10.82
C ALA A 103 0.37 -8.68 -11.99
N PRO A 104 -0.10 -8.77 -13.23
CA PRO A 104 0.79 -8.90 -14.39
C PRO A 104 1.57 -7.62 -14.73
N ARG A 105 1.21 -6.47 -14.14
CA ARG A 105 1.88 -5.18 -14.34
C ARG A 105 1.81 -4.30 -13.10
N LEU A 106 2.78 -3.45 -12.93
CA LEU A 106 2.79 -2.43 -11.88
C LEU A 106 1.65 -1.42 -12.10
N LEU A 107 1.19 -0.75 -11.04
CA LEU A 107 0.10 0.24 -11.11
C LEU A 107 -1.09 -0.27 -11.91
N SER A 108 -1.59 -1.47 -11.62
CA SER A 108 -2.66 -2.12 -12.38
C SER A 108 -3.96 -1.28 -12.51
N ALA A 109 -4.14 -0.29 -11.65
CA ALA A 109 -5.24 0.67 -11.70
C ALA A 109 -5.02 1.84 -12.69
N PHE A 110 -3.81 2.00 -13.23
CA PHE A 110 -3.44 3.02 -14.22
C PHE A 110 -3.44 2.42 -15.63
N SER A 111 -3.28 3.26 -16.66
CA SER A 111 -3.14 2.82 -18.05
C SER A 111 -1.89 1.94 -18.25
N GLU A 112 -1.88 1.14 -19.31
CA GLU A 112 -0.71 0.33 -19.68
C GLU A 112 0.51 1.20 -19.93
N LYS A 113 0.32 2.34 -20.58
CA LYS A 113 1.38 3.31 -20.86
C LYS A 113 2.05 3.78 -19.58
N SER A 114 1.28 4.20 -18.57
CA SER A 114 1.82 4.61 -17.26
C SER A 114 2.51 3.48 -16.54
N SER A 115 1.97 2.25 -16.62
CA SER A 115 2.61 1.06 -16.05
C SER A 115 3.97 0.77 -16.68
N GLU A 116 4.07 0.83 -18.01
CA GLU A 116 5.33 0.63 -18.76
C GLU A 116 6.35 1.73 -18.44
N GLU A 117 5.91 2.97 -18.37
CA GLU A 117 6.78 4.11 -18.04
C GLU A 117 7.40 3.94 -16.65
N VAL A 118 6.59 3.55 -15.65
CA VAL A 118 7.03 3.27 -14.29
C VAL A 118 8.02 2.11 -14.24
N ALA A 119 7.70 0.99 -14.91
CA ALA A 119 8.56 -0.18 -14.93
C ALA A 119 9.93 0.16 -15.56
N ASN A 120 9.93 0.85 -16.70
CA ASN A 120 11.14 1.28 -17.38
C ASN A 120 11.98 2.25 -16.53
N TYR A 121 11.32 3.13 -15.78
CA TYR A 121 12.01 4.07 -14.89
C TYR A 121 12.70 3.35 -13.72
N LEU A 122 12.04 2.38 -13.10
CA LEU A 122 12.59 1.60 -12.00
C LEU A 122 13.71 0.67 -12.47
N LEU A 123 13.54 -0.03 -13.60
CA LEU A 123 14.58 -0.90 -14.20
C LEU A 123 15.86 -0.12 -14.50
N LYS A 124 15.77 1.10 -15.04
CA LYS A 124 16.93 2.00 -15.26
C LYS A 124 17.65 2.42 -13.96
N ARG A 125 17.07 2.12 -12.81
CA ARG A 125 17.63 2.42 -11.48
C ARG A 125 17.99 1.17 -10.69
N ASP A 126 18.24 0.06 -11.39
CA ASP A 126 18.61 -1.23 -10.82
C ASP A 126 17.58 -1.78 -9.82
N VAL A 127 16.29 -1.49 -10.04
CA VAL A 127 15.20 -2.16 -9.32
C VAL A 127 14.78 -3.38 -10.14
N GLU A 128 14.84 -4.55 -9.52
CA GLU A 128 14.35 -5.80 -10.09
C GLU A 128 12.83 -5.86 -9.95
N ILE A 129 12.12 -6.24 -11.00
CA ILE A 129 10.65 -6.31 -11.01
C ILE A 129 10.21 -7.74 -11.28
N ILE A 130 9.41 -8.31 -10.39
CA ILE A 130 8.82 -9.65 -10.51
C ILE A 130 7.30 -9.48 -10.43
N THR A 131 6.60 -9.74 -11.54
CA THR A 131 5.14 -9.64 -11.65
C THR A 131 4.51 -11.00 -11.87
N SER A 132 3.18 -11.11 -11.69
CA SER A 132 2.41 -12.37 -11.82
C SER A 132 2.80 -13.45 -10.80
N VAL A 133 3.43 -13.05 -9.68
CA VAL A 133 3.88 -13.97 -8.62
C VAL A 133 3.45 -13.44 -7.27
N GLN A 134 2.90 -14.29 -6.43
CA GLN A 134 2.50 -13.96 -5.06
C GLN A 134 3.54 -14.45 -4.05
N VAL A 135 3.71 -13.72 -2.97
CA VAL A 135 4.48 -14.19 -1.82
C VAL A 135 3.60 -15.14 -1.01
N THR A 136 4.06 -16.37 -0.84
CA THR A 136 3.34 -17.43 -0.10
C THR A 136 3.84 -17.56 1.33
N ASN A 137 5.14 -17.35 1.57
CA ASN A 137 5.73 -17.39 2.91
C ASN A 137 6.97 -16.49 3.00
N TYR A 138 7.30 -16.10 4.23
CA TYR A 138 8.59 -15.50 4.57
C TYR A 138 9.02 -15.97 5.95
N GLU A 139 10.11 -16.70 6.01
CA GLU A 139 10.61 -17.28 7.24
C GLU A 139 12.14 -17.38 7.22
N ASN A 140 12.80 -17.08 8.36
CA ASN A 140 14.25 -17.17 8.55
C ASN A 140 15.08 -16.45 7.47
N GLY A 141 14.53 -15.33 6.94
CA GLY A 141 15.18 -14.53 5.89
C GLY A 141 15.07 -15.14 4.49
N THR A 142 14.21 -16.14 4.30
CA THR A 142 13.88 -16.72 2.99
C THR A 142 12.43 -16.45 2.66
N MET A 143 12.19 -15.77 1.55
CA MET A 143 10.86 -15.53 0.99
C MET A 143 10.57 -16.58 -0.07
N THR A 144 9.39 -17.20 -0.01
CA THR A 144 8.91 -18.15 -1.01
C THR A 144 7.83 -17.52 -1.87
N LEU A 145 7.93 -17.69 -3.18
CA LEU A 145 6.98 -17.20 -4.16
C LEU A 145 6.06 -18.33 -4.67
N SER A 146 4.96 -17.96 -5.31
CA SER A 146 3.94 -18.91 -5.79
C SER A 146 4.40 -19.83 -6.92
N ASP A 147 5.49 -19.50 -7.59
CA ASP A 147 6.19 -20.32 -8.59
C ASP A 147 7.26 -21.23 -7.98
N ASN A 148 7.34 -21.32 -6.65
CA ASN A 148 8.34 -22.03 -5.85
C ASN A 148 9.76 -21.43 -5.91
N SER A 149 9.98 -20.31 -6.55
CA SER A 149 11.26 -19.60 -6.44
C SER A 149 11.41 -18.95 -5.05
N THR A 150 12.65 -18.65 -4.67
CA THR A 150 12.95 -18.06 -3.37
C THR A 150 13.83 -16.82 -3.50
N LEU A 151 13.65 -15.90 -2.56
CA LEU A 151 14.46 -14.70 -2.40
C LEU A 151 15.03 -14.65 -0.99
N GLU A 152 16.36 -14.49 -0.91
CA GLU A 152 17.08 -14.35 0.36
C GLU A 152 17.17 -12.87 0.75
N THR A 153 16.56 -12.50 1.86
CA THR A 153 16.50 -11.11 2.34
C THR A 153 16.26 -11.04 3.84
N MET A 154 16.76 -9.99 4.49
CA MET A 154 16.40 -9.62 5.86
C MET A 154 15.40 -8.45 5.91
N ASN A 155 15.07 -7.83 4.75
CA ASN A 155 14.26 -6.62 4.68
C ASN A 155 13.09 -6.82 3.74
N VAL A 156 11.89 -7.01 4.29
CA VAL A 156 10.66 -7.17 3.53
C VAL A 156 9.68 -6.08 3.90
N PHE A 157 9.30 -5.25 2.91
CA PHE A 157 8.24 -4.26 3.03
C PHE A 157 6.96 -4.80 2.43
N TRP A 158 5.91 -4.90 3.25
CA TRP A 158 4.63 -5.41 2.82
C TRP A 158 3.64 -4.27 2.58
N VAL A 159 3.41 -3.93 1.32
CA VAL A 159 2.51 -2.85 0.88
C VAL A 159 1.48 -3.33 -0.17
N ALA A 160 1.22 -4.64 -0.22
CA ALA A 160 0.41 -5.31 -1.25
C ALA A 160 -1.09 -5.03 -1.17
N GLY A 161 -1.57 -4.30 -0.20
CA GLY A 161 -2.97 -3.95 -0.10
C GLY A 161 -3.39 -3.50 1.29
N VAL A 162 -4.63 -3.05 1.37
CA VAL A 162 -5.24 -2.57 2.60
C VAL A 162 -6.56 -3.27 2.89
N ARG A 163 -6.95 -3.34 4.15
CA ARG A 163 -8.29 -3.75 4.59
C ARG A 163 -8.81 -2.77 5.63
N ALA A 164 -10.11 -2.55 5.64
CA ALA A 164 -10.72 -1.66 6.62
C ALA A 164 -10.54 -2.18 8.05
N ASN A 165 -10.44 -1.27 9.00
CA ASN A 165 -10.41 -1.61 10.41
C ASN A 165 -11.78 -2.15 10.85
N SER A 166 -11.77 -3.24 11.58
CA SER A 166 -13.00 -3.81 12.15
C SER A 166 -13.57 -2.91 13.25
N ILE A 167 -14.88 -2.90 13.34
CA ILE A 167 -15.63 -2.26 14.43
C ILE A 167 -16.49 -3.34 15.04
N GLU A 168 -16.37 -3.52 16.33
CA GLU A 168 -17.18 -4.48 17.06
C GLU A 168 -18.62 -3.98 17.23
N GLY A 169 -19.57 -4.91 17.32
CA GLY A 169 -20.98 -4.62 17.57
C GLY A 169 -21.83 -4.31 16.34
N LEU A 170 -21.27 -4.38 15.12
CA LEU A 170 -22.04 -4.35 13.88
C LEU A 170 -22.29 -5.76 13.36
N ALA A 171 -23.44 -5.97 12.72
CA ALA A 171 -23.82 -7.23 12.11
C ALA A 171 -22.83 -7.64 10.99
N GLU A 172 -22.56 -8.93 10.83
CA GLU A 172 -21.63 -9.45 9.82
C GLU A 172 -22.07 -9.09 8.39
N GLU A 173 -23.38 -9.05 8.15
CA GLU A 173 -24.00 -8.69 6.87
C GLU A 173 -23.74 -7.24 6.46
N ALA A 174 -23.34 -6.38 7.40
CA ALA A 174 -22.94 -5.01 7.11
C ALA A 174 -21.55 -4.90 6.46
N TYR A 175 -20.78 -6.00 6.45
CA TYR A 175 -19.43 -6.01 5.90
C TYR A 175 -19.38 -6.66 4.51
N GLY A 176 -18.62 -6.02 3.64
CA GLY A 176 -18.29 -6.51 2.31
C GLY A 176 -16.79 -6.81 2.15
N PRO A 177 -16.33 -7.02 0.91
CA PRO A 177 -14.93 -7.27 0.59
C PRO A 177 -13.98 -6.26 1.23
N GLY A 178 -12.84 -6.74 1.69
CA GLY A 178 -11.84 -5.91 2.38
C GLY A 178 -12.26 -5.44 3.76
N ASN A 179 -13.24 -6.09 4.38
CA ASN A 179 -13.79 -5.72 5.70
C ASN A 179 -14.39 -4.29 5.71
N ARG A 180 -14.84 -3.82 4.55
CA ARG A 180 -15.47 -2.50 4.40
C ARG A 180 -16.95 -2.58 4.72
N LEU A 181 -17.48 -1.53 5.36
CA LEU A 181 -18.91 -1.42 5.64
C LEU A 181 -19.68 -1.09 4.37
N LEU A 182 -20.65 -1.92 4.03
CA LEU A 182 -21.58 -1.69 2.93
C LEU A 182 -22.43 -0.46 3.24
N VAL A 183 -22.43 0.54 2.37
CA VAL A 183 -23.19 1.77 2.53
C VAL A 183 -24.03 2.06 1.30
N ASP A 184 -25.16 2.73 1.52
CA ASP A 184 -25.98 3.31 0.46
C ASP A 184 -25.36 4.59 -0.13
N LEU A 185 -26.05 5.22 -1.08
CA LEU A 185 -25.60 6.46 -1.71
C LEU A 185 -25.59 7.69 -0.77
N TYR A 186 -26.08 7.54 0.45
CA TYR A 186 -26.05 8.57 1.48
C TYR A 186 -25.04 8.28 2.58
N ASN A 187 -24.15 7.29 2.36
CA ASN A 187 -23.16 6.79 3.33
C ASN A 187 -23.78 6.10 4.56
N CYS A 188 -25.07 5.77 4.55
CA CYS A 188 -25.71 5.02 5.63
C CYS A 188 -25.32 3.54 5.55
N VAL A 189 -24.92 2.96 6.68
CA VAL A 189 -24.49 1.55 6.75
C VAL A 189 -25.71 0.63 6.58
N GLN A 190 -25.57 -0.39 5.76
CA GLN A 190 -26.64 -1.34 5.47
C GLN A 190 -27.16 -1.99 6.77
N GLY A 191 -28.49 -2.02 6.94
CA GLY A 191 -29.15 -2.53 8.14
C GLY A 191 -29.29 -1.51 9.29
N TYR A 192 -28.80 -0.28 9.11
CA TYR A 192 -28.87 0.79 10.11
C TYR A 192 -29.49 2.07 9.52
N ASN A 193 -30.02 2.95 10.38
CA ASN A 193 -30.60 4.24 9.96
C ASN A 193 -29.88 5.45 10.59
N ASN A 194 -28.93 5.20 11.48
CA ASN A 194 -28.22 6.20 12.27
C ASN A 194 -26.70 5.95 12.35
N ILE A 195 -26.19 4.99 11.58
CA ILE A 195 -24.76 4.68 11.46
C ILE A 195 -24.33 4.96 10.03
N PHE A 196 -23.31 5.77 9.86
CA PHE A 196 -22.75 6.18 8.58
C PHE A 196 -21.28 5.77 8.52
N ALA A 197 -20.78 5.43 7.32
CA ALA A 197 -19.36 5.17 7.13
C ALA A 197 -18.83 5.94 5.92
N ILE A 198 -17.60 6.44 6.02
CA ILE A 198 -16.93 7.24 4.98
C ILE A 198 -15.46 6.83 4.80
N GLY A 199 -14.90 7.15 3.66
CA GLY A 199 -13.49 6.88 3.32
C GLY A 199 -13.18 5.40 3.14
N ASP A 200 -11.97 5.01 3.52
CA ASP A 200 -11.46 3.64 3.29
C ASP A 200 -12.31 2.55 3.96
N THR A 201 -13.05 2.90 5.01
CA THR A 201 -13.94 1.99 5.74
C THR A 201 -15.25 1.71 5.00
N ALA A 202 -15.72 2.63 4.15
CA ALA A 202 -17.00 2.53 3.45
C ALA A 202 -16.87 1.81 2.10
N LEU A 203 -17.80 0.91 1.80
CA LEU A 203 -17.96 0.27 0.50
C LEU A 203 -19.29 0.73 -0.11
N MET A 204 -19.22 1.79 -0.90
CA MET A 204 -20.35 2.28 -1.68
C MET A 204 -20.25 1.71 -3.09
N ILE A 205 -21.19 0.87 -3.46
CA ILE A 205 -21.27 0.25 -4.78
C ILE A 205 -22.23 1.10 -5.64
N SER A 206 -21.78 1.48 -6.83
CA SER A 206 -22.58 2.19 -7.82
C SER A 206 -22.37 1.60 -9.22
N LYS A 207 -23.17 2.04 -10.20
CA LYS A 207 -23.02 1.60 -11.59
C LYS A 207 -21.62 1.93 -12.14
N GLU A 208 -21.07 3.08 -11.77
CA GLU A 208 -19.74 3.53 -12.22
C GLU A 208 -18.62 2.88 -11.42
N TYR A 209 -18.89 2.51 -10.16
CA TYR A 209 -17.93 1.88 -9.25
C TYR A 209 -18.48 0.56 -8.69
N PRO A 210 -18.57 -0.50 -9.51
CA PRO A 210 -19.18 -1.78 -9.10
C PRO A 210 -18.36 -2.55 -8.05
N LYS A 211 -17.10 -2.18 -7.85
CA LYS A 211 -16.21 -2.70 -6.78
C LYS A 211 -16.05 -1.70 -5.63
N GLY A 212 -16.86 -0.63 -5.60
CA GLY A 212 -16.73 0.49 -4.67
C GLY A 212 -15.67 1.51 -5.09
N HIS A 213 -15.73 2.69 -4.48
CA HIS A 213 -14.74 3.75 -4.72
C HIS A 213 -13.34 3.32 -4.28
N PRO A 214 -12.28 3.87 -4.92
CA PRO A 214 -10.90 3.59 -4.50
C PRO A 214 -10.63 4.09 -3.08
N GLN A 215 -9.79 3.37 -2.35
CA GLN A 215 -9.39 3.72 -0.98
C GLN A 215 -8.26 4.75 -1.01
N VAL A 216 -8.61 5.96 -1.41
CA VAL A 216 -7.72 7.13 -1.51
C VAL A 216 -8.38 8.35 -0.86
N VAL A 217 -7.61 9.40 -0.65
CA VAL A 217 -8.05 10.60 0.08
C VAL A 217 -9.24 11.33 -0.57
N GLN A 218 -9.35 11.30 -1.90
CA GLN A 218 -10.37 12.06 -2.63
C GLN A 218 -11.80 11.61 -2.33
N PRO A 219 -12.20 10.33 -2.44
CA PRO A 219 -13.53 9.87 -2.03
C PRO A 219 -13.81 10.19 -0.56
N ALA A 220 -12.83 9.97 0.34
CA ALA A 220 -13.01 10.21 1.76
C ALA A 220 -13.42 11.67 2.08
N ILE A 221 -12.71 12.65 1.50
CA ILE A 221 -13.01 14.08 1.67
C ILE A 221 -14.39 14.43 1.07
N GLN A 222 -14.69 13.90 -0.12
CA GLN A 222 -15.94 14.22 -0.80
C GLN A 222 -17.14 13.57 -0.07
N GLN A 223 -17.01 12.33 0.40
CA GLN A 223 -18.02 11.68 1.23
C GLN A 223 -18.26 12.43 2.54
N ALA A 224 -17.21 12.88 3.22
CA ALA A 224 -17.35 13.65 4.45
C ALA A 224 -18.14 14.95 4.22
N ARG A 225 -17.84 15.67 3.13
CA ARG A 225 -18.56 16.91 2.78
C ARG A 225 -20.04 16.65 2.45
N ASN A 226 -20.31 15.62 1.64
CA ASN A 226 -21.68 15.23 1.30
C ASN A 226 -22.46 14.80 2.55
N LEU A 227 -21.85 13.99 3.41
CA LEU A 227 -22.49 13.52 4.64
C LEU A 227 -22.83 14.66 5.60
N ILE A 228 -21.93 15.64 5.82
CA ILE A 228 -22.21 16.81 6.66
C ILE A 228 -23.41 17.60 6.13
N GLN A 229 -23.46 17.85 4.82
CA GLN A 229 -24.59 18.53 4.18
C GLN A 229 -25.90 17.73 4.33
N ASN A 230 -25.83 16.42 4.21
CA ASN A 230 -26.98 15.54 4.36
C ASN A 230 -27.50 15.46 5.81
N LEU A 231 -26.61 15.49 6.79
CA LEU A 231 -27.03 15.55 8.20
C LEU A 231 -27.74 16.86 8.52
N ASP A 232 -27.24 18.02 8.04
CA ASP A 232 -27.90 19.30 8.17
C ASP A 232 -29.28 19.32 7.45
N ARG A 233 -29.34 18.77 6.22
CA ARG A 233 -30.61 18.62 5.49
C ARG A 233 -31.65 17.79 6.26
N LYS A 234 -31.19 16.63 6.79
CA LYS A 234 -32.03 15.72 7.58
C LYS A 234 -32.59 16.42 8.84
N GLU A 235 -31.76 17.19 9.54
CA GLU A 235 -32.18 17.96 10.72
C GLU A 235 -33.25 19.01 10.37
N ARG A 236 -33.16 19.61 9.18
CA ARG A 236 -34.16 20.58 8.65
C ARG A 236 -35.37 19.93 7.98
N GLY A 237 -35.49 18.61 7.98
CA GLY A 237 -36.59 17.89 7.30
C GLY A 237 -36.51 17.94 5.77
N LEU A 238 -35.34 18.22 5.19
CA LEU A 238 -35.11 18.26 3.74
C LEU A 238 -34.59 16.89 3.24
N GLU A 239 -34.84 16.58 1.97
CA GLU A 239 -34.33 15.36 1.33
C GLU A 239 -32.81 15.37 1.26
N MET A 240 -32.18 14.23 1.60
CA MET A 240 -30.76 14.04 1.43
C MET A 240 -30.38 13.96 -0.06
N GLN A 241 -29.15 14.32 -0.38
CA GLN A 241 -28.58 14.26 -1.74
C GLN A 241 -27.64 13.06 -1.87
N PRO A 242 -27.77 12.24 -2.92
CA PRO A 242 -26.88 11.10 -3.13
C PRO A 242 -25.44 11.58 -3.35
N PHE A 243 -24.49 10.77 -2.87
CA PHE A 243 -23.08 11.02 -3.11
C PHE A 243 -22.73 10.73 -4.57
N VAL A 244 -22.02 11.67 -5.19
CA VAL A 244 -21.44 11.52 -6.53
C VAL A 244 -19.94 11.77 -6.42
N TYR A 245 -19.13 10.79 -6.79
CA TYR A 245 -17.68 10.93 -6.77
C TYR A 245 -17.17 11.64 -8.02
N HIS A 246 -16.47 12.74 -7.83
CA HIS A 246 -15.75 13.46 -8.88
C HIS A 246 -14.27 13.06 -8.84
N ASN A 247 -13.86 12.18 -9.76
CA ASN A 247 -12.47 11.80 -9.90
C ASN A 247 -11.64 12.98 -10.43
N LYS A 248 -10.60 13.36 -9.68
CA LYS A 248 -9.68 14.46 -10.02
C LYS A 248 -8.35 13.97 -10.59
N GLY A 249 -8.31 12.72 -11.01
CA GLY A 249 -7.10 12.07 -11.49
C GLY A 249 -6.35 11.33 -10.38
N SER A 250 -5.36 10.57 -10.77
CA SER A 250 -4.49 9.79 -9.89
C SER A 250 -3.03 10.12 -10.20
N MET A 251 -2.16 10.05 -9.19
CA MET A 251 -0.75 10.31 -9.33
C MET A 251 0.05 9.28 -8.52
N ALA A 252 1.18 8.86 -9.07
CA ALA A 252 2.21 8.11 -8.35
C ALA A 252 3.58 8.75 -8.60
N THR A 253 4.32 9.04 -7.54
CA THR A 253 5.67 9.60 -7.63
C THR A 253 6.71 8.49 -7.64
N ILE A 254 7.84 8.71 -8.35
CA ILE A 254 8.92 7.74 -8.46
C ILE A 254 10.24 8.46 -8.22
N GLY A 255 10.71 8.48 -6.96
CA GLY A 255 11.82 9.32 -6.55
C GLY A 255 11.47 10.82 -6.60
N ARG A 256 12.49 11.69 -6.65
CA ARG A 256 12.31 13.13 -6.46
C ARG A 256 11.73 13.88 -7.64
N ASN A 257 12.01 13.44 -8.86
CA ASN A 257 11.82 14.25 -10.07
C ASN A 257 10.96 13.55 -11.13
N HIS A 258 10.28 12.49 -10.80
CA HIS A 258 9.43 11.77 -11.74
C HIS A 258 8.09 11.38 -11.10
N ALA A 259 7.03 11.48 -11.90
CA ALA A 259 5.69 11.07 -11.49
C ALA A 259 4.89 10.70 -12.74
N VAL A 260 3.97 9.75 -12.58
CA VAL A 260 2.92 9.48 -13.57
C VAL A 260 1.60 10.03 -13.06
N VAL A 261 0.84 10.65 -13.97
CA VAL A 261 -0.43 11.34 -13.66
C VAL A 261 -1.48 10.96 -14.69
N GLU A 262 -2.68 10.65 -14.24
CA GLU A 262 -3.86 10.36 -15.07
C GLU A 262 -5.10 11.07 -14.55
#